data_7dc3cce91505b223695791f415da0e62
#
_entry.id   7dc3cce91505b223695791f415da0e62
#
_cell.length_a   1.000
_cell.length_b   1.000
_cell.length_c   1.000
_cell.angle_alpha   90.00
_cell.angle_beta   90.00
_cell.angle_gamma   90.00
#
_symmetry.space_group_name_H-M   'P 1'
#
loop_
_entity.id
_entity.type
_entity.pdbx_description
1 polymer ?
#
loop_
_entity_poly.entity_id
_entity_poly.type
_entity_poly.pdbx_seq_one_letter_code
_entity_poly.pdbx_strand_id
1 'polypeptide(L)'
;MHTPRHIRSFVLRAGRMTAAQERALTQLWPAYGVELGEGPLDLEAIFGRCAPRSLEIGFGVGEVIGKLAEQHPHKDYLGIEVHRPGVGRLLLRAAEANMRNLRVICHDAVEVLRDKLRDGSFDEILVFFPDPWHKKRHHKRRLIDAAFVAELAAKLRSGGTLRLATDWQDYAEQMLAVCNADPHLASLSSDHTYVPRPDFRPPTRFERRGERLGHGVWDLAYAKSETASALLSEEAAANPVDDELHRQSGKNHAR
;
A
#
# COMPACT_ATOMS: atom_id res chain seq x y z
N MET A 1 7.95 -28.62 -7.62
CA MET A 1 7.65 -28.06 -6.29
C MET A 1 6.34 -27.28 -6.40
N HIS A 2 5.33 -27.62 -5.57
CA HIS A 2 4.02 -26.96 -5.62
C HIS A 2 4.14 -25.66 -4.82
N THR A 3 4.19 -24.52 -5.48
CA THR A 3 4.16 -23.21 -4.81
C THR A 3 2.82 -23.10 -4.06
N PRO A 4 2.80 -22.86 -2.75
CA PRO A 4 1.56 -22.73 -2.01
C PRO A 4 0.72 -21.63 -2.65
N ARG A 5 -0.53 -21.91 -2.99
CA ARG A 5 -1.46 -20.92 -3.54
C ARG A 5 -1.66 -19.82 -2.49
N HIS A 6 -1.14 -18.63 -2.76
CA HIS A 6 -1.34 -17.46 -1.90
C HIS A 6 -2.84 -17.23 -1.66
N ILE A 7 -3.25 -17.12 -0.40
CA ILE A 7 -4.65 -16.87 -0.02
C ILE A 7 -4.91 -15.38 -0.26
N ARG A 8 -5.72 -15.06 -1.27
CA ARG A 8 -6.05 -13.68 -1.60
C ARG A 8 -6.82 -13.01 -0.46
N SER A 9 -6.41 -11.79 -0.11
CA SER A 9 -7.05 -10.93 0.90
C SER A 9 -8.37 -10.30 0.43
N PHE A 10 -8.70 -10.42 -0.85
CA PHE A 10 -9.86 -9.83 -1.50
C PHE A 10 -10.67 -10.85 -2.30
N VAL A 11 -11.90 -10.49 -2.64
CA VAL A 11 -12.74 -11.19 -3.62
C VAL A 11 -12.94 -10.27 -4.81
N LEU A 12 -12.50 -10.71 -5.99
CA LEU A 12 -12.86 -10.02 -7.24
C LEU A 12 -14.38 -10.20 -7.44
N ARG A 13 -15.14 -9.21 -7.02
CA ARG A 13 -16.55 -9.10 -7.41
C ARG A 13 -16.57 -8.49 -8.80
N ALA A 14 -17.17 -9.19 -9.75
CA ALA A 14 -17.49 -8.63 -11.07
C ALA A 14 -18.53 -7.51 -10.88
N GLY A 15 -18.09 -6.35 -10.44
CA GLY A 15 -18.92 -5.14 -10.38
C GLY A 15 -19.26 -4.71 -11.82
N ARG A 16 -20.52 -4.34 -12.06
CA ARG A 16 -20.92 -3.79 -13.36
C ARG A 16 -20.20 -2.44 -13.55
N MET A 17 -19.34 -2.34 -14.54
CA MET A 17 -18.73 -1.08 -14.95
C MET A 17 -19.70 -0.27 -15.80
N THR A 18 -19.65 1.06 -15.67
CA THR A 18 -20.30 1.95 -16.62
C THR A 18 -19.43 2.09 -17.87
N ALA A 19 -20.07 2.40 -19.02
CA ALA A 19 -19.32 2.65 -20.25
C ALA A 19 -18.26 3.76 -20.11
N ALA A 20 -18.49 4.75 -19.23
CA ALA A 20 -17.51 5.78 -18.93
C ALA A 20 -16.27 5.23 -18.21
N GLN A 21 -16.47 4.34 -17.22
CA GLN A 21 -15.37 3.67 -16.50
C GLN A 21 -14.55 2.75 -17.42
N GLU A 22 -15.23 2.02 -18.32
CA GLU A 22 -14.55 1.17 -19.32
C GLU A 22 -13.68 2.01 -20.27
N ARG A 23 -14.24 3.11 -20.80
CA ARG A 23 -13.47 4.05 -21.61
C ARG A 23 -12.29 4.65 -20.87
N ALA A 24 -12.47 5.03 -19.59
CA ALA A 24 -11.40 5.58 -18.77
C ALA A 24 -10.24 4.60 -18.62
N LEU A 25 -10.50 3.32 -18.38
CA LEU A 25 -9.47 2.27 -18.29
C LEU A 25 -8.68 2.08 -19.59
N THR A 26 -9.23 2.48 -20.73
CA THR A 26 -8.53 2.36 -22.02
C THR A 26 -7.85 3.67 -22.42
N GLN A 27 -8.58 4.79 -22.29
CA GLN A 27 -8.12 6.09 -22.82
C GLN A 27 -7.24 6.87 -21.85
N LEU A 28 -7.48 6.72 -20.53
CA LEU A 28 -6.74 7.45 -19.50
C LEU A 28 -5.63 6.62 -18.87
N TRP A 29 -5.63 5.29 -19.06
CA TRP A 29 -4.59 4.41 -18.56
C TRP A 29 -3.18 4.83 -18.99
N PRO A 30 -2.89 5.21 -20.23
CA PRO A 30 -1.57 5.66 -20.64
C PRO A 30 -1.03 6.86 -19.84
N ALA A 31 -1.91 7.72 -19.30
CA ALA A 31 -1.51 8.91 -18.55
C ALA A 31 -1.37 8.64 -17.03
N TYR A 32 -2.17 7.74 -16.48
CA TYR A 32 -2.28 7.53 -15.05
C TYR A 32 -1.95 6.12 -14.59
N GLY A 33 -2.09 5.12 -15.46
CA GLY A 33 -1.82 3.73 -15.17
C GLY A 33 -0.33 3.42 -15.10
N VAL A 34 0.05 2.46 -14.28
CA VAL A 34 1.40 1.91 -14.20
C VAL A 34 1.36 0.46 -14.62
N GLU A 35 2.08 0.13 -15.69
CA GLU A 35 2.26 -1.25 -16.13
C GLU A 35 3.35 -1.93 -15.31
N LEU A 36 3.07 -3.16 -14.89
CA LEU A 36 4.03 -3.97 -14.12
C LEU A 36 4.92 -4.75 -15.10
N GLY A 37 6.06 -4.15 -15.48
CA GLY A 37 7.12 -4.81 -16.23
C GLY A 37 7.96 -5.76 -15.38
N GLU A 38 9.12 -6.15 -15.87
CA GLU A 38 10.11 -6.90 -15.10
C GLU A 38 10.82 -6.00 -14.07
N GLY A 39 11.17 -6.57 -12.90
CA GLY A 39 11.91 -5.87 -11.84
C GLY A 39 11.12 -4.80 -11.08
N PRO A 40 11.79 -4.08 -10.17
CA PRO A 40 11.21 -3.01 -9.37
C PRO A 40 10.86 -1.78 -10.20
N LEU A 41 9.80 -1.07 -9.79
CA LEU A 41 9.37 0.18 -10.40
C LEU A 41 10.34 1.32 -10.08
N ASP A 42 10.64 2.15 -11.08
CA ASP A 42 11.30 3.44 -10.88
C ASP A 42 10.23 4.54 -10.70
N LEU A 43 9.94 4.86 -9.44
CA LEU A 43 8.90 5.84 -9.11
C LEU A 43 9.28 7.25 -9.55
N GLU A 44 10.58 7.61 -9.58
CA GLU A 44 11.01 8.92 -10.07
C GLU A 44 10.78 9.06 -11.57
N ALA A 45 11.09 8.03 -12.33
CA ALA A 45 10.78 8.00 -13.76
C ALA A 45 9.27 8.02 -14.04
N ILE A 46 8.48 7.29 -13.24
CA ILE A 46 7.01 7.21 -13.37
C ILE A 46 6.34 8.57 -13.12
N PHE A 47 6.79 9.32 -12.11
CA PHE A 47 6.26 10.65 -11.79
C PHE A 47 6.98 11.79 -12.53
N GLY A 48 8.18 11.51 -13.09
CA GLY A 48 9.01 12.49 -13.75
C GLY A 48 9.67 13.51 -12.81
N ARG A 49 9.73 13.21 -11.50
CA ARG A 49 10.30 14.08 -10.47
C ARG A 49 10.64 13.32 -9.19
N CYS A 50 11.49 13.93 -8.36
CA CYS A 50 11.72 13.53 -6.97
C CYS A 50 10.82 14.39 -6.07
N ALA A 51 9.86 13.77 -5.38
CA ALA A 51 8.93 14.42 -4.48
C ALA A 51 8.55 13.47 -3.34
N PRO A 52 8.02 13.97 -2.19
CA PRO A 52 7.44 13.10 -1.17
C PRO A 52 6.32 12.24 -1.76
N ARG A 53 6.25 10.96 -1.35
CA ARG A 53 5.32 9.98 -1.93
C ARG A 53 4.41 9.38 -0.89
N SER A 54 3.12 9.31 -1.23
CA SER A 54 2.10 8.60 -0.46
C SER A 54 1.56 7.43 -1.27
N LEU A 55 1.38 6.28 -0.61
CA LEU A 55 0.77 5.07 -1.16
C LEU A 55 -0.60 4.86 -0.50
N GLU A 56 -1.67 4.69 -1.28
CA GLU A 56 -2.95 4.18 -0.75
C GLU A 56 -3.23 2.78 -1.31
N ILE A 57 -3.42 1.82 -0.41
CA ILE A 57 -3.73 0.43 -0.73
C ILE A 57 -5.22 0.19 -0.53
N GLY A 58 -5.88 -0.33 -1.58
CA GLY A 58 -7.33 -0.57 -1.56
C GLY A 58 -8.13 0.72 -1.61
N PHE A 59 -7.77 1.67 -2.45
CA PHE A 59 -8.39 3.01 -2.51
C PHE A 59 -9.87 3.00 -2.91
N GLY A 60 -10.44 1.86 -3.29
CA GLY A 60 -11.84 1.73 -3.67
C GLY A 60 -12.21 2.62 -4.86
N VAL A 61 -13.01 3.66 -4.61
CA VAL A 61 -13.40 4.65 -5.64
C VAL A 61 -12.51 5.90 -5.67
N GLY A 62 -11.45 5.93 -4.85
CA GLY A 62 -10.43 6.98 -4.82
C GLY A 62 -10.89 8.28 -4.14
N GLU A 63 -11.75 8.20 -3.12
CA GLU A 63 -12.21 9.40 -2.41
C GLU A 63 -11.07 10.08 -1.65
N VAL A 64 -10.22 9.31 -0.97
CA VAL A 64 -9.10 9.84 -0.16
C VAL A 64 -7.95 10.24 -1.04
N ILE A 65 -7.36 9.31 -1.79
CA ILE A 65 -6.18 9.56 -2.64
C ILE A 65 -6.43 10.68 -3.66
N GLY A 66 -7.63 10.71 -4.28
CA GLY A 66 -7.98 11.75 -5.23
C GLY A 66 -8.09 13.12 -4.58
N LYS A 67 -8.66 13.23 -3.37
CA LYS A 67 -8.71 14.49 -2.61
C LYS A 67 -7.31 14.96 -2.22
N LEU A 68 -6.48 14.05 -1.72
CA LEU A 68 -5.11 14.36 -1.29
C LEU A 68 -4.24 14.80 -2.47
N ALA A 69 -4.31 14.11 -3.62
CA ALA A 69 -3.56 14.48 -4.81
C ALA A 69 -3.96 15.87 -5.35
N GLU A 70 -5.24 16.22 -5.29
CA GLU A 70 -5.74 17.53 -5.68
C GLU A 70 -5.27 18.65 -4.74
N GLN A 71 -5.30 18.39 -3.42
CA GLN A 71 -4.94 19.38 -2.40
C GLN A 71 -3.43 19.58 -2.24
N HIS A 72 -2.61 18.58 -2.60
CA HIS A 72 -1.17 18.58 -2.38
C HIS A 72 -0.38 18.28 -3.67
N PRO A 73 -0.39 19.18 -4.67
CA PRO A 73 0.26 18.96 -5.96
C PRO A 73 1.80 18.81 -5.87
N HIS A 74 2.40 19.17 -4.74
CA HIS A 74 3.83 19.02 -4.46
C HIS A 74 4.23 17.61 -3.98
N LYS A 75 3.26 16.73 -3.65
CA LYS A 75 3.46 15.32 -3.31
C LYS A 75 3.00 14.42 -4.45
N ASP A 76 3.55 13.22 -4.52
CA ASP A 76 3.15 12.19 -5.47
C ASP A 76 2.30 11.11 -4.78
N TYR A 77 1.30 10.63 -5.46
CA TYR A 77 0.33 9.67 -4.94
C TYR A 77 0.27 8.44 -5.83
N LEU A 78 0.57 7.27 -5.25
CA LEU A 78 0.41 5.98 -5.90
C LEU A 78 -0.78 5.25 -5.27
N GLY A 79 -1.76 4.84 -6.07
CA GLY A 79 -2.87 4.01 -5.62
C GLY A 79 -2.76 2.58 -6.12
N ILE A 80 -3.02 1.59 -5.25
CA ILE A 80 -3.12 0.19 -5.64
C ILE A 80 -4.55 -0.29 -5.36
N GLU A 81 -5.22 -0.85 -6.38
CA GLU A 81 -6.58 -1.36 -6.25
C GLU A 81 -6.81 -2.51 -7.23
N VAL A 82 -7.57 -3.52 -6.82
CA VAL A 82 -7.96 -4.66 -7.68
C VAL A 82 -9.31 -4.48 -8.35
N HIS A 83 -10.16 -3.59 -7.80
CA HIS A 83 -11.53 -3.37 -8.25
C HIS A 83 -11.58 -2.39 -9.43
N ARG A 84 -11.53 -2.91 -10.64
CA ARG A 84 -11.51 -2.14 -11.89
C ARG A 84 -12.54 -1.00 -12.00
N PRO A 85 -13.81 -1.14 -11.56
CA PRO A 85 -14.76 -0.02 -11.56
C PRO A 85 -14.30 1.16 -10.69
N GLY A 86 -13.67 0.88 -9.55
CA GLY A 86 -13.08 1.90 -8.68
C GLY A 86 -11.92 2.63 -9.35
N VAL A 87 -11.00 1.86 -9.96
CA VAL A 87 -9.90 2.40 -10.76
C VAL A 87 -10.43 3.33 -11.85
N GLY A 88 -11.40 2.87 -12.67
CA GLY A 88 -11.99 3.69 -13.72
C GLY A 88 -12.61 5.00 -13.20
N ARG A 89 -13.20 4.98 -11.99
CA ARG A 89 -13.73 6.18 -11.37
C ARG A 89 -12.64 7.17 -10.95
N LEU A 90 -11.56 6.67 -10.36
CA LEU A 90 -10.42 7.53 -9.98
C LEU A 90 -9.75 8.14 -11.22
N LEU A 91 -9.58 7.37 -12.29
CA LEU A 91 -9.03 7.88 -13.56
C LEU A 91 -9.86 9.03 -14.15
N LEU A 92 -11.20 8.92 -14.13
CA LEU A 92 -12.09 10.01 -14.58
C LEU A 92 -11.89 11.27 -13.74
N ARG A 93 -11.84 11.15 -12.42
CA ARG A 93 -11.58 12.27 -11.51
C ARG A 93 -10.21 12.88 -11.76
N ALA A 94 -9.17 12.06 -11.93
CA ALA A 94 -7.81 12.51 -12.17
C ALA A 94 -7.71 13.34 -13.47
N ALA A 95 -8.38 12.89 -14.52
CA ALA A 95 -8.43 13.62 -15.79
C ALA A 95 -9.23 14.91 -15.70
N GLU A 96 -10.39 14.91 -15.03
CA GLU A 96 -11.23 16.09 -14.81
C GLU A 96 -10.47 17.19 -14.04
N ALA A 97 -9.73 16.82 -12.98
CA ALA A 97 -8.93 17.73 -12.18
C ALA A 97 -7.49 17.96 -12.75
N ASN A 98 -7.16 17.37 -13.90
CA ASN A 98 -5.84 17.45 -14.53
C ASN A 98 -4.67 17.14 -13.57
N MET A 99 -4.83 16.09 -12.74
CA MET A 99 -3.84 15.68 -11.74
C MET A 99 -2.59 15.12 -12.42
N ARG A 100 -1.41 15.67 -12.14
CA ARG A 100 -0.13 15.18 -12.68
C ARG A 100 0.63 14.30 -11.69
N ASN A 101 0.26 14.38 -10.44
CA ASN A 101 0.90 13.74 -9.29
C ASN A 101 0.18 12.47 -8.81
N LEU A 102 -0.69 11.87 -9.62
CA LEU A 102 -1.39 10.64 -9.30
C LEU A 102 -1.02 9.54 -10.30
N ARG A 103 -0.74 8.34 -9.78
CA ARG A 103 -0.57 7.11 -10.58
C ARG A 103 -1.33 5.97 -9.93
N VAL A 104 -1.74 4.99 -10.74
CA VAL A 104 -2.59 3.89 -10.32
C VAL A 104 -2.06 2.55 -10.82
N ILE A 105 -2.02 1.56 -9.93
CA ILE A 105 -1.74 0.16 -10.24
C ILE A 105 -3.04 -0.64 -10.02
N CYS A 106 -3.45 -1.41 -11.03
CA CYS A 106 -4.62 -2.30 -10.93
C CYS A 106 -4.16 -3.75 -10.72
N HIS A 107 -3.71 -4.07 -9.50
CA HIS A 107 -3.12 -5.38 -9.18
C HIS A 107 -3.24 -5.71 -7.69
N ASP A 108 -2.88 -6.96 -7.30
CA ASP A 108 -2.80 -7.39 -5.90
C ASP A 108 -1.69 -6.60 -5.17
N ALA A 109 -2.06 -5.91 -4.09
CA ALA A 109 -1.12 -5.09 -3.33
C ALA A 109 0.01 -5.90 -2.71
N VAL A 110 -0.26 -7.14 -2.26
CA VAL A 110 0.78 -8.02 -1.68
C VAL A 110 1.87 -8.34 -2.70
N GLU A 111 1.46 -8.66 -3.93
CA GLU A 111 2.41 -8.94 -5.03
C GLU A 111 3.18 -7.65 -5.43
N VAL A 112 2.49 -6.51 -5.51
CA VAL A 112 3.12 -5.23 -5.87
C VAL A 112 4.13 -4.79 -4.82
N LEU A 113 3.79 -4.85 -3.52
CA LEU A 113 4.73 -4.47 -2.46
C LEU A 113 5.99 -5.33 -2.50
N ARG A 114 5.82 -6.64 -2.55
CA ARG A 114 6.92 -7.59 -2.50
C ARG A 114 7.84 -7.51 -3.72
N ASP A 115 7.24 -7.45 -4.92
CA ASP A 115 7.98 -7.72 -6.16
C ASP A 115 8.30 -6.44 -6.95
N LYS A 116 7.61 -5.31 -6.66
CA LYS A 116 7.65 -4.12 -7.51
C LYS A 116 8.06 -2.84 -6.78
N LEU A 117 7.94 -2.76 -5.47
CA LEU A 117 8.27 -1.55 -4.72
C LEU A 117 9.56 -1.75 -3.93
N ARG A 118 10.48 -0.80 -4.05
CA ARG A 118 11.72 -0.77 -3.28
C ARG A 118 11.44 -0.34 -1.84
N ASP A 119 12.27 -0.78 -0.91
CA ASP A 119 12.20 -0.35 0.48
C ASP A 119 12.52 1.14 0.61
N GLY A 120 11.94 1.79 1.60
CA GLY A 120 12.12 3.21 1.84
C GLY A 120 11.53 4.15 0.78
N SER A 121 10.60 3.67 -0.05
CA SER A 121 10.05 4.43 -1.18
C SER A 121 8.99 5.47 -0.81
N PHE A 122 8.36 5.35 0.37
CA PHE A 122 7.19 6.14 0.72
C PHE A 122 7.35 6.91 2.02
N ASP A 123 6.86 8.14 2.03
CA ASP A 123 6.72 9.01 3.21
C ASP A 123 5.47 8.66 4.02
N GLU A 124 4.45 8.12 3.36
CA GLU A 124 3.19 7.77 3.97
C GLU A 124 2.55 6.58 3.26
N ILE A 125 2.00 5.64 4.04
CA ILE A 125 1.19 4.53 3.52
C ILE A 125 -0.17 4.55 4.22
N LEU A 126 -1.24 4.46 3.42
CA LEU A 126 -2.63 4.52 3.84
C LEU A 126 -3.31 3.20 3.49
N VAL A 127 -3.99 2.57 4.46
CA VAL A 127 -4.84 1.40 4.24
C VAL A 127 -6.14 1.59 5.00
N PHE A 128 -7.19 2.00 4.31
CA PHE A 128 -8.46 2.32 4.92
C PHE A 128 -9.56 1.33 4.56
N PHE A 129 -10.23 0.81 5.57
CA PHE A 129 -11.37 -0.11 5.47
C PHE A 129 -11.10 -1.35 4.60
N PRO A 130 -9.97 -2.07 4.82
CA PRO A 130 -9.76 -3.35 4.17
C PRO A 130 -10.82 -4.36 4.60
N ASP A 131 -11.10 -5.36 3.75
CA ASP A 131 -12.14 -6.36 3.99
C ASP A 131 -11.96 -7.03 5.38
N PRO A 132 -12.93 -6.91 6.32
CA PRO A 132 -12.76 -7.37 7.70
C PRO A 132 -12.93 -8.89 7.85
N TRP A 133 -13.49 -9.58 6.86
CA TRP A 133 -13.70 -11.03 6.88
C TRP A 133 -14.36 -11.53 8.19
N HIS A 134 -15.57 -11.09 8.47
CA HIS A 134 -16.31 -11.30 9.75
C HIS A 134 -16.29 -12.73 10.32
N LYS A 135 -16.23 -13.77 9.46
CA LYS A 135 -16.25 -15.16 9.94
C LYS A 135 -14.84 -15.60 10.36
N LYS A 136 -14.65 -16.12 11.58
CA LYS A 136 -13.36 -16.59 12.12
C LYS A 136 -12.54 -17.45 11.15
N ARG A 137 -13.19 -18.39 10.42
CA ARG A 137 -12.54 -19.24 9.41
C ARG A 137 -11.95 -18.45 8.23
N HIS A 138 -12.31 -17.17 8.05
CA HIS A 138 -11.83 -16.27 7.00
C HIS A 138 -10.80 -15.25 7.50
N HIS A 139 -10.50 -15.14 8.79
CA HIS A 139 -9.54 -14.17 9.33
C HIS A 139 -8.15 -14.29 8.69
N LYS A 140 -7.75 -15.51 8.26
CA LYS A 140 -6.53 -15.73 7.48
C LYS A 140 -6.48 -15.03 6.11
N ARG A 141 -7.56 -14.38 5.69
CA ARG A 141 -7.66 -13.55 4.50
C ARG A 141 -7.52 -12.06 4.80
N ARG A 142 -7.51 -11.67 6.06
CA ARG A 142 -7.31 -10.27 6.44
C ARG A 142 -5.98 -9.79 5.90
N LEU A 143 -6.00 -8.63 5.26
CA LEU A 143 -4.82 -8.05 4.63
C LEU A 143 -3.76 -7.67 5.68
N ILE A 144 -4.22 -7.06 6.79
CA ILE A 144 -3.32 -6.61 7.86
C ILE A 144 -3.04 -7.79 8.80
N ASP A 145 -1.96 -8.47 8.53
CA ASP A 145 -1.31 -9.47 9.39
C ASP A 145 0.16 -9.09 9.64
N ALA A 146 0.86 -9.84 10.47
CA ALA A 146 2.24 -9.52 10.85
C ALA A 146 3.19 -9.46 9.65
N ALA A 147 3.04 -10.36 8.68
CA ALA A 147 3.90 -10.40 7.49
C ALA A 147 3.67 -9.17 6.60
N PHE A 148 2.40 -8.79 6.39
CA PHE A 148 2.08 -7.63 5.59
C PHE A 148 2.44 -6.30 6.29
N VAL A 149 2.34 -6.21 7.62
CA VAL A 149 2.80 -5.06 8.40
C VAL A 149 4.31 -4.88 8.25
N ALA A 150 5.10 -5.95 8.34
CA ALA A 150 6.54 -5.89 8.11
C ALA A 150 6.89 -5.41 6.69
N GLU A 151 6.16 -5.86 5.66
CA GLU A 151 6.29 -5.34 4.30
C GLU A 151 5.96 -3.85 4.21
N LEU A 152 4.87 -3.40 4.84
CA LEU A 152 4.51 -1.97 4.88
C LEU A 152 5.60 -1.14 5.56
N ALA A 153 6.11 -1.61 6.70
CA ALA A 153 7.21 -0.96 7.42
C ALA A 153 8.48 -0.87 6.56
N ALA A 154 8.82 -1.94 5.82
CA ALA A 154 9.96 -1.91 4.90
C ALA A 154 9.80 -0.85 3.81
N LYS A 155 8.60 -0.69 3.23
CA LYS A 155 8.34 0.29 2.15
C LYS A 155 8.33 1.75 2.63
N LEU A 156 8.12 2.00 3.92
CA LEU A 156 8.26 3.34 4.50
C LEU A 156 9.73 3.74 4.57
N ARG A 157 10.02 5.01 4.29
CA ARG A 157 11.30 5.62 4.66
C ARG A 157 11.38 5.84 6.18
N SER A 158 12.58 6.06 6.71
CA SER A 158 12.77 6.46 8.12
C SER A 158 11.93 7.69 8.44
N GLY A 159 11.18 7.66 9.54
CA GLY A 159 10.22 8.71 9.93
C GLY A 159 8.94 8.75 9.08
N GLY A 160 8.79 7.87 8.09
CA GLY A 160 7.54 7.75 7.31
C GLY A 160 6.39 7.22 8.16
N THR A 161 5.15 7.46 7.73
CA THR A 161 3.95 7.15 8.52
C THR A 161 3.08 6.07 7.89
N LEU A 162 2.59 5.13 8.71
CA LEU A 162 1.55 4.17 8.38
C LEU A 162 0.25 4.59 9.03
N ARG A 163 -0.83 4.68 8.26
CA ARG A 163 -2.17 4.96 8.77
C ARG A 163 -3.15 3.89 8.34
N LEU A 164 -3.90 3.37 9.29
CA LEU A 164 -4.92 2.34 9.08
C LEU A 164 -6.25 2.82 9.62
N ALA A 165 -7.37 2.36 9.04
CA ALA A 165 -8.69 2.54 9.63
C ALA A 165 -9.58 1.34 9.32
N THR A 166 -10.49 1.02 10.24
CA THR A 166 -11.51 -0.01 10.05
C THR A 166 -12.76 0.33 10.87
N ASP A 167 -13.93 -0.12 10.39
CA ASP A 167 -15.21 -0.05 11.09
C ASP A 167 -15.59 -1.37 11.79
N TRP A 168 -14.64 -2.30 11.93
CA TRP A 168 -14.82 -3.61 12.52
C TRP A 168 -13.90 -3.81 13.72
N GLN A 169 -14.48 -3.83 14.95
CA GLN A 169 -13.73 -3.83 16.20
C GLN A 169 -12.72 -4.98 16.32
N ASP A 170 -13.14 -6.21 16.09
CA ASP A 170 -12.24 -7.38 16.17
C ASP A 170 -11.06 -7.29 15.16
N TYR A 171 -11.25 -6.61 14.04
CA TYR A 171 -10.15 -6.34 13.10
C TYR A 171 -9.27 -5.16 13.55
N ALA A 172 -9.86 -4.15 14.19
CA ALA A 172 -9.11 -3.06 14.80
C ALA A 172 -8.16 -3.57 15.90
N GLU A 173 -8.66 -4.48 16.75
CA GLU A 173 -7.87 -5.14 17.81
C GLU A 173 -6.72 -5.96 17.19
N GLN A 174 -6.97 -6.71 16.11
CA GLN A 174 -5.91 -7.43 15.38
C GLN A 174 -4.88 -6.46 14.77
N MET A 175 -5.32 -5.40 14.09
CA MET A 175 -4.42 -4.39 13.52
C MET A 175 -3.54 -3.78 14.61
N LEU A 176 -4.13 -3.39 15.73
CA LEU A 176 -3.40 -2.83 16.87
C LEU A 176 -2.34 -3.80 17.38
N ALA A 177 -2.72 -5.07 17.58
CA ALA A 177 -1.82 -6.09 18.10
C ALA A 177 -0.62 -6.34 17.16
N VAL A 178 -0.86 -6.48 15.84
CA VAL A 178 0.22 -6.78 14.90
C VAL A 178 1.13 -5.58 14.64
N CYS A 179 0.57 -4.35 14.63
CA CYS A 179 1.39 -3.15 14.44
C CYS A 179 2.21 -2.80 15.68
N ASN A 180 1.67 -2.98 16.89
CA ASN A 180 2.42 -2.77 18.14
C ASN A 180 3.51 -3.83 18.37
N ALA A 181 3.39 -5.00 17.74
CA ALA A 181 4.40 -6.06 17.81
C ALA A 181 5.53 -5.89 16.79
N ASP A 182 5.37 -5.04 15.76
CA ASP A 182 6.39 -4.81 14.75
C ASP A 182 7.51 -3.91 15.31
N PRO A 183 8.79 -4.36 15.32
CA PRO A 183 9.90 -3.60 15.93
C PRO A 183 10.27 -2.33 15.17
N HIS A 184 9.80 -2.19 13.93
CA HIS A 184 10.11 -1.04 13.07
C HIS A 184 9.05 0.06 13.14
N LEU A 185 7.94 -0.17 13.85
CA LEU A 185 6.85 0.78 13.96
C LEU A 185 6.71 1.30 15.40
N ALA A 186 6.66 2.61 15.54
CA ALA A 186 6.34 3.29 16.80
C ALA A 186 4.93 3.88 16.72
N SER A 187 4.07 3.55 17.69
CA SER A 187 2.73 4.13 17.75
C SER A 187 2.76 5.65 17.89
N LEU A 188 1.93 6.36 17.15
CA LEU A 188 1.71 7.80 17.29
C LEU A 188 0.62 8.13 18.33
N SER A 189 -0.01 7.12 18.94
CA SER A 189 -0.87 7.27 20.12
C SER A 189 -0.02 7.18 21.39
N SER A 190 -0.22 8.08 22.33
CA SER A 190 0.53 8.13 23.59
C SER A 190 0.31 6.92 24.50
N ASP A 191 -0.83 6.27 24.36
CA ASP A 191 -1.22 5.07 25.12
C ASP A 191 -1.14 3.79 24.28
N HIS A 192 -0.52 3.85 23.09
CA HIS A 192 -0.39 2.74 22.15
C HIS A 192 -1.72 2.13 21.70
N THR A 193 -2.77 2.95 21.66
CA THR A 193 -4.11 2.54 21.21
C THR A 193 -4.50 3.25 19.90
N TYR A 194 -5.75 3.64 19.77
CA TYR A 194 -6.27 4.30 18.57
C TYR A 194 -6.00 5.80 18.60
N VAL A 195 -5.98 6.42 17.42
CA VAL A 195 -5.84 7.86 17.26
C VAL A 195 -7.15 8.49 16.76
N PRO A 196 -7.35 9.80 16.96
CA PRO A 196 -8.46 10.50 16.32
C PRO A 196 -8.40 10.38 14.79
N ARG A 197 -9.57 10.39 14.14
CA ARG A 197 -9.65 10.43 12.69
C ARG A 197 -8.87 11.65 12.15
N PRO A 198 -7.96 11.46 11.19
CA PRO A 198 -7.22 12.57 10.62
C PRO A 198 -8.15 13.47 9.76
N ASP A 199 -7.97 14.78 9.81
CA ASP A 199 -8.81 15.77 9.12
C ASP A 199 -8.83 15.59 7.59
N PHE A 200 -7.74 15.11 7.03
CA PHE A 200 -7.65 14.88 5.59
C PHE A 200 -8.51 13.69 5.11
N ARG A 201 -8.84 12.71 6.00
CA ARG A 201 -9.65 11.56 5.65
C ARG A 201 -11.14 11.93 5.71
N PRO A 202 -11.83 12.06 4.57
CA PRO A 202 -13.25 12.33 4.58
C PRO A 202 -14.02 11.13 5.17
N PRO A 203 -15.20 11.35 5.77
CA PRO A 203 -16.07 10.25 6.15
C PRO A 203 -16.40 9.40 4.91
N THR A 204 -15.97 8.13 4.92
CA THR A 204 -16.25 7.21 3.81
C THR A 204 -17.72 6.75 3.81
N ARG A 205 -18.16 6.12 2.72
CA ARG A 205 -19.51 5.50 2.69
C ARG A 205 -19.64 4.39 3.73
N PHE A 206 -18.56 3.67 4.01
CA PHE A 206 -18.51 2.61 5.02
C PHE A 206 -18.67 3.20 6.41
N GLU A 207 -17.94 4.25 6.73
CA GLU A 207 -18.02 4.99 7.98
C GLU A 207 -19.44 5.53 8.23
N ARG A 208 -20.02 6.26 7.27
CA ARG A 208 -21.40 6.76 7.37
C ARG A 208 -22.44 5.66 7.53
N ARG A 209 -22.19 4.47 6.98
CA ARG A 209 -23.05 3.30 7.16
C ARG A 209 -22.82 2.69 8.54
N GLY A 210 -21.59 2.58 9.01
CA GLY A 210 -21.21 2.08 10.32
C GLY A 210 -21.81 2.93 11.43
N GLU A 211 -21.65 4.25 11.36
CA GLU A 211 -22.24 5.21 12.32
C GLU A 211 -23.77 5.04 12.44
N ARG A 212 -24.47 4.88 11.29
CA ARG A 212 -25.92 4.62 11.30
C ARG A 212 -26.33 3.29 11.94
N LEU A 213 -25.39 2.32 12.00
CA LEU A 213 -25.58 1.01 12.62
C LEU A 213 -25.03 0.96 14.04
N GLY A 214 -24.53 2.09 14.59
CA GLY A 214 -23.93 2.16 15.92
C GLY A 214 -22.52 1.56 16.00
N HIS A 215 -21.85 1.36 14.85
CA HIS A 215 -20.48 0.87 14.81
C HIS A 215 -19.51 2.04 14.99
N GLY A 216 -18.44 1.84 15.78
CA GLY A 216 -17.31 2.76 15.86
C GLY A 216 -16.43 2.67 14.62
N VAL A 217 -15.56 3.66 14.47
CA VAL A 217 -14.43 3.61 13.54
C VAL A 217 -13.15 3.75 14.36
N TRP A 218 -12.20 2.89 14.08
CA TRP A 218 -10.92 2.84 14.75
C TRP A 218 -9.83 3.25 13.77
N ASP A 219 -9.16 4.36 14.08
CA ASP A 219 -7.99 4.86 13.34
C ASP A 219 -6.72 4.51 14.10
N LEU A 220 -5.69 4.06 13.38
CA LEU A 220 -4.37 3.76 13.92
C LEU A 220 -3.32 4.54 13.13
N ALA A 221 -2.27 4.99 13.81
CA ALA A 221 -1.16 5.68 13.18
C ALA A 221 0.17 5.28 13.82
N TYR A 222 1.15 5.03 12.97
CA TYR A 222 2.50 4.61 13.35
C TYR A 222 3.54 5.40 12.55
N ALA A 223 4.71 5.62 13.14
CA ALA A 223 5.88 6.11 12.42
C ALA A 223 6.90 5.01 12.30
N LYS A 224 7.62 4.94 11.17
CA LYS A 224 8.79 4.07 11.07
C LYS A 224 9.91 4.62 11.93
N SER A 225 10.39 3.81 12.88
CA SER A 225 11.44 4.15 13.83
C SER A 225 12.79 4.34 13.12
N GLU A 226 13.52 5.38 13.48
CA GLU A 226 14.87 5.63 12.94
C GLU A 226 15.89 4.58 13.42
N THR A 227 15.74 4.06 14.63
CA THR A 227 16.62 3.05 15.22
C THR A 227 16.57 1.74 14.42
N ALA A 228 15.42 1.39 13.89
CA ALA A 228 15.27 0.20 13.07
C ALA A 228 15.91 0.32 11.67
N SER A 229 16.00 1.52 11.12
CA SER A 229 16.67 1.78 9.84
C SER A 229 18.19 1.61 9.98
N ALA A 230 18.77 1.96 11.13
CA ALA A 230 20.18 1.77 11.40
C ALA A 230 20.55 0.28 11.52
N LEU A 231 19.74 -0.52 12.23
CA LEU A 231 19.96 -1.95 12.37
C LEU A 231 19.86 -2.71 11.04
N LEU A 232 18.92 -2.36 10.16
CA LEU A 232 18.80 -2.97 8.83
C LEU A 232 19.99 -2.62 7.92
N SER A 233 20.54 -1.42 8.04
CA SER A 233 21.76 -1.04 7.31
C SER A 233 23.00 -1.73 7.84
N GLU A 234 23.09 -2.02 9.13
CA GLU A 234 24.15 -2.79 9.75
C GLU A 234 24.07 -4.29 9.41
N GLU A 235 22.88 -4.89 9.41
CA GLU A 235 22.68 -6.29 8.98
C GLU A 235 22.95 -6.49 7.48
N ALA A 236 22.54 -5.55 6.64
CA ALA A 236 22.85 -5.58 5.20
C ALA A 236 24.35 -5.40 4.93
N ALA A 237 25.05 -4.62 5.75
CA ALA A 237 26.51 -4.42 5.67
C ALA A 237 27.29 -5.60 6.27
N ALA A 238 26.71 -6.33 7.24
CA ALA A 238 27.33 -7.47 7.90
C ALA A 238 27.21 -8.78 7.12
N ASN A 239 26.37 -8.85 6.08
CA ASN A 239 26.19 -10.02 5.25
C ASN A 239 26.47 -9.72 3.76
N PRO A 240 27.74 -9.46 3.38
CA PRO A 240 28.10 -9.37 1.97
C PRO A 240 27.92 -10.76 1.36
N VAL A 241 26.95 -10.89 0.46
CA VAL A 241 26.76 -12.10 -0.35
C VAL A 241 28.07 -12.33 -1.09
N ASP A 242 28.73 -13.46 -0.79
CA ASP A 242 29.96 -13.93 -1.44
C ASP A 242 29.74 -14.07 -2.95
N ASP A 243 30.04 -13.03 -3.71
CA ASP A 243 30.02 -13.01 -5.18
C ASP A 243 31.37 -13.53 -5.77
N GLU A 244 32.15 -14.29 -4.98
CA GLU A 244 33.46 -14.81 -5.42
C GLU A 244 33.43 -16.22 -6.02
N LEU A 245 32.30 -16.90 -6.10
CA LEU A 245 32.22 -18.27 -6.60
C LEU A 245 32.10 -18.44 -8.12
N HIS A 246 32.08 -17.38 -8.91
CA HIS A 246 31.94 -17.47 -10.39
C HIS A 246 33.13 -16.98 -11.20
N ARG A 247 34.28 -16.68 -10.60
CA ARG A 247 35.49 -16.24 -11.35
C ARG A 247 36.60 -17.28 -11.52
N GLN A 248 36.45 -18.55 -11.13
CA GLN A 248 37.51 -19.56 -11.23
C GLN A 248 37.24 -20.79 -12.12
N SER A 249 36.26 -20.78 -13.02
CA SER A 249 36.08 -21.89 -13.97
C SER A 249 36.39 -21.56 -15.43
N GLY A 250 37.23 -20.57 -15.71
CA GLY A 250 37.52 -20.08 -17.06
C GLY A 250 39.00 -20.08 -17.46
N LYS A 251 39.88 -20.97 -16.92
CA LYS A 251 41.24 -21.16 -17.46
C LYS A 251 41.73 -22.58 -17.20
N ASN A 252 41.44 -23.49 -18.11
CA ASN A 252 42.30 -24.65 -18.41
C ASN A 252 41.67 -25.47 -19.55
N HIS A 253 41.97 -25.09 -20.79
CA HIS A 253 42.08 -25.99 -21.94
C HIS A 253 42.79 -25.25 -23.07
N ALA A 254 44.12 -25.28 -23.00
CA ALA A 254 44.97 -25.12 -24.18
C ALA A 254 46.33 -25.75 -23.86
N ARG A 255 46.44 -27.02 -24.17
CA ARG A 255 47.65 -27.71 -24.73
C ARG A 255 47.27 -29.10 -25.14
#